data_9b1b38d4da71db72a355de707ae46fe1
#
_entry.id   9b1b38d4da71db72a355de707ae46fe1
#
_cell.length_a   1.000
_cell.length_b   1.000
_cell.length_c   1.000
_cell.angle_alpha   90.00
_cell.angle_beta   90.00
_cell.angle_gamma   90.00
#
_symmetry.space_group_name_H-M   'P 1'
#
loop_
_entity.id
_entity.type
_entity.pdbx_description
1 polymer ?
#
loop_
_entity_poly.entity_id
_entity_poly.type
_entity_poly.pdbx_seq_one_letter_code
_entity_poly.pdbx_strand_id
1 'polypeptide(L)' 'MGQILEAGRQQAGLSNRNLWIGYYSLGGMADPDTLDAYLLGDAIPDQGEYDVIAQALNESFVEAGGDHPVPYAEDLLP' A
#
# COMPACT_ATOMS: atom_id res chain seq x y z
N MET A 1 -8.53 -0.45 -7.21
CA MET A 1 -7.43 0.02 -6.35
C MET A 1 -6.92 -1.04 -5.40
N GLY A 2 -7.79 -1.76 -4.69
CA GLY A 2 -7.36 -2.81 -3.77
C GLY A 2 -6.52 -3.89 -4.42
N GLN A 3 -6.85 -4.27 -5.64
CA GLN A 3 -6.12 -5.31 -6.35
C GLN A 3 -4.66 -4.91 -6.62
N ILE A 4 -4.41 -3.65 -6.92
CA ILE A 4 -3.06 -3.13 -7.17
C ILE A 4 -2.25 -3.19 -5.87
N LEU A 5 -2.85 -2.78 -4.76
CA LEU A 5 -2.17 -2.78 -3.46
C LEU A 5 -1.86 -4.20 -2.99
N GLU A 6 -2.84 -5.11 -3.12
CA GLU A 6 -2.65 -6.49 -2.70
C GLU A 6 -1.58 -7.19 -3.56
N ALA A 7 -1.61 -6.97 -4.87
CA ALA A 7 -0.59 -7.52 -5.75
C ALA A 7 0.80 -6.98 -5.37
N GLY A 8 0.90 -5.69 -5.08
CA GLY A 8 2.15 -5.09 -4.63
C GLY A 8 2.65 -5.70 -3.32
N ARG A 9 1.74 -5.90 -2.37
CA ARG A 9 2.10 -6.53 -1.08
C ARG A 9 2.67 -7.93 -1.30
N GLN A 10 2.01 -8.74 -2.14
CA GLN A 10 2.46 -10.10 -2.42
C GLN A 10 3.81 -10.10 -3.12
N GLN A 11 4.01 -9.23 -4.11
CA GLN A 11 5.28 -9.13 -4.83
C GLN A 11 6.41 -8.67 -3.92
N ALA A 12 6.11 -7.78 -2.97
CA ALA A 12 7.10 -7.32 -2.01
C ALA A 12 7.43 -8.36 -0.93
N GLY A 13 6.60 -9.41 -0.83
CA GLY A 13 6.79 -10.44 0.19
C GLY A 13 6.44 -9.98 1.60
N LEU A 14 5.62 -8.93 1.74
CA LEU A 14 5.24 -8.39 3.03
C LEU A 14 4.00 -9.10 3.57
N SER A 15 4.00 -9.36 4.90
CA SER A 15 2.77 -9.69 5.58
C SER A 15 1.90 -8.45 5.69
N ASN A 16 0.59 -8.64 5.92
CA ASN A 16 -0.31 -7.51 6.17
C ASN A 16 0.17 -6.67 7.36
N ARG A 17 0.66 -7.33 8.41
CA ARG A 17 1.19 -6.64 9.58
C ARG A 17 2.39 -5.78 9.25
N ASN A 18 3.35 -6.32 8.50
CA ASN A 18 4.55 -5.58 8.15
C ASN A 18 4.24 -4.41 7.23
N LEU A 19 3.31 -4.58 6.30
CA LEU A 19 2.84 -3.47 5.48
C LEU A 19 2.19 -2.40 6.36
N TRP A 20 1.36 -2.80 7.33
CA TRP A 20 0.70 -1.83 8.23
C TRP A 20 1.73 -1.03 9.04
N ILE A 21 2.79 -1.69 9.53
CA ILE A 21 3.85 -1.00 10.27
C ILE A 21 4.51 0.07 9.40
N GLY A 22 4.84 -0.27 8.16
CA GLY A 22 5.42 0.71 7.22
C GLY A 22 4.47 1.84 6.90
N TYR A 23 3.22 1.52 6.64
CA TYR A 23 2.17 2.50 6.39
C TYR A 23 1.98 3.44 7.60
N TYR A 24 1.89 2.89 8.79
CA TYR A 24 1.74 3.70 10.01
C TYR A 24 2.93 4.62 10.22
N SER A 25 4.15 4.14 9.95
CA SER A 25 5.38 4.92 10.07
C SER A 25 5.39 6.13 9.15
N LEU A 26 4.68 6.08 8.04
CA LEU A 26 4.58 7.17 7.07
C LEU A 26 3.42 8.12 7.36
N GLY A 27 2.75 7.95 8.49
CA GLY A 27 1.65 8.82 8.89
C GLY A 27 0.27 8.28 8.58
N GLY A 28 0.16 7.01 8.21
CA GLY A 28 -1.13 6.38 7.99
C GLY A 28 -1.96 6.34 9.27
N MET A 29 -3.28 6.52 9.16
CA MET A 29 -4.16 6.66 10.31
C MET A 29 -5.14 5.50 10.47
N ALA A 30 -5.26 4.61 9.48
CA ALA A 30 -6.15 3.46 9.57
C ALA A 30 -5.55 2.39 10.48
N ASP A 31 -6.43 1.64 11.13
CA ASP A 31 -6.00 0.48 11.94
C ASP A 31 -5.70 -0.72 11.01
N PRO A 32 -5.08 -1.81 11.57
CA PRO A 32 -4.75 -2.97 10.74
C PRO A 32 -5.96 -3.60 10.06
N ASP A 33 -7.12 -3.65 10.72
CA ASP A 33 -8.31 -4.24 10.14
C ASP A 33 -8.83 -3.43 8.95
N THR A 34 -8.76 -2.11 9.03
CA THR A 34 -9.14 -1.24 7.93
C THR A 34 -8.18 -1.40 6.75
N LEU A 35 -6.89 -1.50 7.01
CA LEU A 35 -5.92 -1.76 5.94
C LEU A 35 -6.20 -3.10 5.27
N ASP A 36 -6.51 -4.14 6.03
CA ASP A 36 -6.88 -5.44 5.48
C ASP A 36 -8.10 -5.32 4.56
N ALA A 37 -9.11 -4.54 4.95
CA ALA A 37 -10.28 -4.30 4.13
C ALA A 37 -9.92 -3.60 2.81
N TYR A 38 -8.99 -2.66 2.84
CA TYR A 38 -8.51 -2.01 1.62
C TYR A 38 -7.84 -3.01 0.68
N LEU A 39 -7.03 -3.91 1.22
CA LEU A 39 -6.33 -4.93 0.42
C LEU A 39 -7.31 -5.93 -0.18
N LEU A 40 -8.35 -6.30 0.56
CA LEU A 40 -9.38 -7.24 0.09
C LEU A 40 -10.37 -6.60 -0.89
N GLY A 41 -10.42 -5.27 -0.97
CA GLY A 41 -11.39 -4.57 -1.79
C GLY A 41 -12.74 -4.37 -1.10
N ASP A 42 -12.83 -4.65 0.21
CA ASP A 42 -14.06 -4.46 1.00
C ASP A 42 -14.29 -3.01 1.38
N ALA A 43 -13.24 -2.20 1.36
CA ALA A 43 -13.30 -0.77 1.57
C ALA A 43 -12.37 -0.08 0.58
N ILE A 44 -12.66 1.17 0.24
CA ILE A 44 -11.88 1.94 -0.73
C ILE A 44 -11.16 3.06 0.01
N PRO A 45 -9.81 3.09 0.00
CA PRO A 45 -9.10 4.20 0.61
C PRO A 45 -9.30 5.48 -0.20
N ASP A 46 -9.28 6.64 0.47
CA ASP A 46 -9.20 7.90 -0.27
C ASP A 46 -7.82 8.02 -0.93
N GLN A 47 -7.65 9.05 -1.77
CA GLN A 47 -6.40 9.22 -2.52
C GLN A 47 -5.20 9.37 -1.61
N GLY A 48 -5.33 10.11 -0.52
CA GLY A 48 -4.24 10.30 0.43
C GLY A 48 -3.83 9.01 1.11
N GLU A 49 -4.81 8.23 1.58
CA GLU A 49 -4.54 6.93 2.21
C GLU A 49 -3.94 5.94 1.21
N TYR A 50 -4.48 5.90 -0.01
CA TYR A 50 -3.92 5.05 -1.05
C TYR A 50 -2.45 5.37 -1.29
N ASP A 51 -2.11 6.66 -1.39
CA ASP A 51 -0.74 7.08 -1.67
C ASP A 51 0.22 6.70 -0.54
N VAL A 52 -0.21 6.77 0.72
CA VAL A 52 0.63 6.35 1.85
C VAL A 52 0.90 4.84 1.78
N ILE A 53 -0.13 4.04 1.44
CA ILE A 53 0.05 2.59 1.29
C ILE A 53 0.99 2.29 0.11
N ALA A 54 0.79 2.96 -1.03
CA ALA A 54 1.64 2.79 -2.20
C ALA A 54 3.10 3.17 -1.89
N GLN A 55 3.30 4.25 -1.14
CA GLN A 55 4.64 4.66 -0.73
C GLN A 55 5.29 3.60 0.17
N ALA A 56 4.54 3.04 1.12
CA ALA A 56 5.07 1.98 1.99
C ALA A 56 5.52 0.77 1.17
N LEU A 57 4.73 0.37 0.17
CA LEU A 57 5.09 -0.72 -0.72
C LEU A 57 6.32 -0.39 -1.55
N ASN A 58 6.36 0.80 -2.15
CA ASN A 58 7.49 1.21 -2.99
C ASN A 58 8.78 1.33 -2.20
N GLU A 59 8.72 1.78 -0.95
CA GLU A 59 9.92 1.81 -0.10
C GLU A 59 10.45 0.41 0.17
N SER A 60 9.56 -0.57 0.35
CA SER A 60 9.97 -1.96 0.53
C SER A 60 10.67 -2.49 -0.71
N PHE A 61 10.16 -2.18 -1.91
CA PHE A 61 10.81 -2.57 -3.16
C PHE A 61 12.19 -1.92 -3.30
N VAL A 62 12.33 -0.65 -2.97
CA VAL A 62 13.61 0.06 -3.04
C VAL A 62 14.61 -0.54 -2.06
N GLU A 63 14.20 -0.87 -0.85
CA GLU A 63 15.07 -1.52 0.14
C GLU A 63 15.59 -2.86 -0.35
N ALA A 64 14.80 -3.56 -1.15
CA ALA A 64 15.19 -4.84 -1.75
C ALA A 64 16.02 -4.67 -3.03
N GLY A 65 16.36 -3.43 -3.40
CA GLY A 65 17.14 -3.14 -4.61
C GLY A 65 16.30 -3.00 -5.87
N GLY A 66 14.98 -2.92 -5.72
CA GLY A 66 14.07 -2.79 -6.85
C GLY A 66 13.69 -1.35 -7.17
N ASP A 67 12.70 -1.21 -8.03
CA ASP A 67 12.18 0.06 -8.48
C ASP A 67 10.90 0.42 -7.71
N HIS A 68 10.14 1.39 -8.19
CA HIS A 68 8.87 1.85 -7.60
C HIS A 68 7.69 1.36 -8.46
N PRO A 69 7.31 0.07 -8.37
CA PRO A 69 6.33 -0.49 -9.31
C PRO A 69 4.87 -0.13 -8.98
N VAL A 70 4.56 0.31 -7.75
CA VAL A 70 3.18 0.59 -7.37
C VAL A 70 2.82 2.01 -7.76
N PRO A 71 1.81 2.21 -8.64
CA PRO A 71 1.42 3.55 -9.05
C PRO A 71 0.75 4.32 -7.91
N TYR A 72 0.94 5.63 -7.89
CA TYR A 72 0.21 6.53 -6.99
C TYR A 72 -1.16 6.87 -7.58
N ALA A 73 -2.03 7.45 -6.75
CA ALA A 73 -3.41 7.73 -7.18
C ALA A 73 -3.46 8.62 -8.42
N GLU A 74 -2.62 9.63 -8.51
CA GLU A 74 -2.62 10.52 -9.67
C GLU A 74 -2.20 9.80 -10.96
N ASP A 75 -1.41 8.72 -10.85
CA ASP A 75 -1.00 7.94 -12.01
C ASP A 75 -2.15 7.09 -12.57
N LEU A 76 -3.19 6.88 -11.76
CA LEU A 76 -4.36 6.09 -12.12
C LEU A 76 -5.50 6.94 -12.66
N LEU A 77 -5.41 8.27 -12.54
CA LEU A 77 -6.43 9.18 -13.04
C LEU A 77 -6.27 9.38 -14.55
N PRO A 78 -7.39 9.51 -15.28
CA PRO A 78 -7.32 9.77 -16.72
C PRO A 78 -6.72 11.12 -17.05
#